data_6268f92f84e78814f3e11fdf3215812e
#
_entry.id   6268f92f84e78814f3e11fdf3215812e
#
_cell.length_a   1.000
_cell.length_b   1.000
_cell.length_c   1.000
_cell.angle_alpha   90.00
_cell.angle_beta   90.00
_cell.angle_gamma   90.00
#
_symmetry.space_group_name_H-M   'P 1'
#
loop_
_entity.id
_entity.type
_entity.pdbx_description
1 polymer ?
#
loop_
_entity_poly.entity_id
_entity_poly.type
_entity_poly.pdbx_seq_one_letter_code
_entity_poly.pdbx_strand_id
1 'polypeptide(L)'
;MKFKEIFEGNNSAYGQLILSGSTTDKGKAEGKAFIKRQPITTQLWVDHLEGKDPALGVIPINENNECKWGCIDVDQYNLDHLSIMRNIKGFGFPLVTFRSKSGGAHLFLFAKDFIPAALMQSKLKAMAETLGFGGSEIFPKQTEILVERGDTGNFLNLPYHGGTRGLRYTFKAGGEAASLESFYSIYDEWAQTKEQIEAIVIKKTEVVEAFQDGPPCLNKLAQDGFGEGSRNNALFNVAVYHKQASPDNWEDRVMEDNSKWMNPPLSFQEVKQLLGSVGKRGYDKYRCKEQPICGVCNAAKCRTKKFGVGFEEEQMPELDTLTKITSNPP
;
A
#
# COMPACT_ATOMS: atom_id res chain seq x y z
N MET A 1 -20.78 -8.72 23.39
CA MET A 1 -19.91 -7.51 23.50
C MET A 1 -19.65 -7.03 22.09
N LYS A 2 -20.08 -5.81 21.76
CA LYS A 2 -20.02 -5.26 20.41
C LYS A 2 -18.63 -5.30 19.77
N PHE A 3 -17.56 -5.02 20.52
CA PHE A 3 -16.18 -5.11 20.01
C PHE A 3 -15.83 -6.53 19.50
N LYS A 4 -16.22 -7.57 20.26
CA LYS A 4 -16.05 -8.96 19.84
C LYS A 4 -16.82 -9.27 18.55
N GLU A 5 -18.07 -8.80 18.45
CA GLU A 5 -18.93 -9.04 17.28
C GLU A 5 -18.39 -8.40 16.01
N ILE A 6 -17.75 -7.21 16.14
CA ILE A 6 -17.10 -6.50 15.03
C ILE A 6 -15.86 -7.23 14.54
N PHE A 7 -14.98 -7.66 15.47
CA PHE A 7 -13.70 -8.27 15.12
C PHE A 7 -13.71 -9.81 15.17
N GLU A 8 -14.88 -10.40 15.10
CA GLU A 8 -15.03 -11.86 15.02
C GLU A 8 -14.30 -12.41 13.78
N GLY A 9 -13.70 -13.60 13.93
CA GLY A 9 -12.95 -14.27 12.89
C GLY A 9 -12.81 -15.78 13.21
N ASN A 10 -11.59 -16.33 13.16
CA ASN A 10 -11.33 -17.73 13.49
C ASN A 10 -11.70 -18.03 14.94
N ASN A 11 -12.48 -19.10 15.16
CA ASN A 11 -12.94 -19.48 16.49
C ASN A 11 -12.02 -20.45 17.21
N SER A 12 -11.09 -21.11 16.50
CA SER A 12 -10.22 -22.17 17.02
C SER A 12 -8.79 -21.72 17.29
N ALA A 13 -8.42 -20.49 16.86
CA ALA A 13 -7.09 -19.98 17.06
C ALA A 13 -7.06 -18.44 17.13
N TYR A 14 -6.07 -17.90 17.83
CA TYR A 14 -5.82 -16.46 17.92
C TYR A 14 -4.32 -16.16 18.03
N GLY A 15 -3.96 -14.90 17.82
CA GLY A 15 -2.59 -14.42 17.91
C GLY A 15 -2.29 -13.70 19.21
N GLN A 16 -1.05 -13.78 19.64
CA GLN A 16 -0.47 -12.98 20.71
C GLN A 16 0.91 -12.48 20.31
N LEU A 17 1.23 -11.23 20.65
CA LEU A 17 2.55 -10.66 20.51
C LEU A 17 3.14 -10.47 21.92
N ILE A 18 4.16 -11.25 22.25
CA ILE A 18 4.89 -11.11 23.52
C ILE A 18 6.13 -10.25 23.24
N LEU A 19 6.22 -9.10 23.90
CA LEU A 19 7.37 -8.22 23.80
C LEU A 19 8.54 -8.79 24.59
N SER A 20 9.76 -8.80 24.01
CA SER A 20 10.98 -9.33 24.67
C SER A 20 11.60 -8.35 25.68
N GLY A 21 11.09 -7.11 25.75
CA GLY A 21 11.69 -6.04 26.57
C GLY A 21 12.92 -5.38 25.93
N SER A 22 13.39 -5.90 24.78
CA SER A 22 14.46 -5.33 23.98
C SER A 22 13.93 -4.44 22.86
N THR A 23 14.76 -3.53 22.37
CA THR A 23 14.47 -2.70 21.20
C THR A 23 15.51 -2.95 20.12
N THR A 24 15.08 -2.94 18.86
CA THR A 24 16.00 -2.97 17.70
C THR A 24 16.83 -1.69 17.64
N ASP A 25 17.92 -1.70 16.88
CA ASP A 25 18.78 -0.51 16.62
C ASP A 25 17.99 0.70 16.08
N LYS A 26 16.78 0.47 15.57
CA LYS A 26 15.85 1.51 15.09
C LYS A 26 14.79 1.91 16.15
N GLY A 27 14.96 1.51 17.41
CA GLY A 27 14.06 1.84 18.51
C GLY A 27 12.70 1.10 18.48
N LYS A 28 12.53 0.07 17.63
CA LYS A 28 11.30 -0.75 17.58
C LYS A 28 11.37 -1.82 18.67
N ALA A 29 10.32 -1.92 19.51
CA ALA A 29 10.22 -2.99 20.49
C ALA A 29 10.22 -4.35 19.80
N GLU A 30 11.14 -5.21 20.20
CA GLU A 30 11.19 -6.60 19.71
C GLU A 30 10.12 -7.44 20.39
N GLY A 31 9.56 -8.39 19.64
CA GLY A 31 8.57 -9.32 20.17
C GLY A 31 8.42 -10.53 19.27
N LYS A 32 7.98 -11.62 19.86
CA LYS A 32 7.65 -12.84 19.13
C LYS A 32 6.14 -12.96 18.99
N ALA A 33 5.69 -13.17 17.76
CA ALA A 33 4.31 -13.44 17.42
C ALA A 33 4.05 -14.94 17.54
N PHE A 34 2.97 -15.34 18.24
CA PHE A 34 2.56 -16.72 18.42
C PHE A 34 1.10 -16.89 18.03
N ILE A 35 0.77 -18.05 17.45
CA ILE A 35 -0.61 -18.49 17.28
C ILE A 35 -0.93 -19.49 18.40
N LYS A 36 -1.98 -19.19 19.15
CA LYS A 36 -2.57 -20.10 20.14
C LYS A 36 -3.72 -20.84 19.49
N ARG A 37 -3.60 -22.16 19.43
CA ARG A 37 -4.61 -23.06 18.85
C ARG A 37 -5.64 -23.44 19.91
N GLN A 38 -6.45 -22.49 20.29
CA GLN A 38 -7.54 -22.63 21.26
C GLN A 38 -8.56 -21.49 21.05
N PRO A 39 -9.81 -21.67 21.46
CA PRO A 39 -10.84 -20.64 21.34
C PRO A 39 -10.48 -19.35 22.08
N ILE A 40 -10.90 -18.21 21.51
CA ILE A 40 -10.80 -16.91 22.19
C ILE A 40 -11.87 -16.84 23.27
N THR A 41 -11.46 -16.76 24.52
CA THR A 41 -12.39 -16.62 25.64
C THR A 41 -12.90 -15.18 25.76
N THR A 42 -14.07 -14.99 26.36
CA THR A 42 -14.60 -13.65 26.64
C THR A 42 -13.63 -12.82 27.49
N GLN A 43 -12.89 -13.47 28.39
CA GLN A 43 -11.92 -12.79 29.24
C GLN A 43 -10.77 -12.16 28.43
N LEU A 44 -10.29 -12.82 27.36
CA LEU A 44 -9.24 -12.25 26.49
C LEU A 44 -9.69 -10.96 25.80
N TRP A 45 -10.95 -10.85 25.42
CA TRP A 45 -11.53 -9.60 24.88
C TRP A 45 -11.57 -8.50 25.92
N VAL A 46 -11.96 -8.83 27.15
CA VAL A 46 -11.98 -7.87 28.28
C VAL A 46 -10.55 -7.43 28.61
N ASP A 47 -9.63 -8.35 28.77
CA ASP A 47 -8.23 -8.09 29.11
C ASP A 47 -7.57 -7.20 28.04
N HIS A 48 -7.88 -7.43 26.75
CA HIS A 48 -7.41 -6.58 25.68
C HIS A 48 -7.89 -5.12 25.83
N LEU A 49 -9.17 -4.91 26.06
CA LEU A 49 -9.73 -3.55 26.22
C LEU A 49 -9.28 -2.88 27.51
N GLU A 50 -8.95 -3.64 28.54
CA GLU A 50 -8.36 -3.14 29.79
C GLU A 50 -6.85 -2.84 29.66
N GLY A 51 -6.21 -3.30 28.58
CA GLY A 51 -4.78 -3.09 28.32
C GLY A 51 -3.86 -4.08 29.02
N LYS A 52 -4.38 -5.26 29.36
CA LYS A 52 -3.56 -6.33 29.91
C LYS A 52 -2.78 -7.03 28.80
N ASP A 53 -1.50 -7.17 28.99
CA ASP A 53 -0.63 -7.91 28.05
C ASP A 53 -0.78 -9.43 28.21
N PRO A 54 -0.61 -10.18 27.10
CA PRO A 54 -0.37 -9.72 25.73
C PRO A 54 -1.63 -9.23 25.00
N ALA A 55 -1.47 -8.22 24.13
CA ALA A 55 -2.57 -7.76 23.30
C ALA A 55 -3.14 -8.89 22.43
N LEU A 56 -4.46 -8.90 22.24
CA LEU A 56 -5.15 -9.89 21.44
C LEU A 56 -4.95 -9.61 19.93
N GLY A 57 -4.55 -10.64 19.21
CA GLY A 57 -4.58 -10.70 17.75
C GLY A 57 -5.68 -11.65 17.29
N VAL A 58 -6.44 -11.23 16.27
CA VAL A 58 -7.51 -12.06 15.69
C VAL A 58 -7.18 -12.43 14.27
N ILE A 59 -7.46 -13.66 13.91
CA ILE A 59 -7.34 -14.19 12.55
C ILE A 59 -8.67 -13.90 11.86
N PRO A 60 -8.72 -13.07 10.81
CA PRO A 60 -9.98 -12.65 10.21
C PRO A 60 -10.72 -13.79 9.49
N ILE A 61 -10.01 -14.72 8.87
CA ILE A 61 -10.61 -15.85 8.15
C ILE A 61 -11.04 -16.95 9.12
N ASN A 62 -12.30 -17.38 9.01
CA ASN A 62 -12.87 -18.47 9.79
C ASN A 62 -12.72 -19.84 9.05
N GLU A 63 -13.21 -20.91 9.67
CA GLU A 63 -13.14 -22.28 9.16
C GLU A 63 -13.94 -22.50 7.87
N ASN A 64 -14.89 -21.59 7.55
CA ASN A 64 -15.69 -21.60 6.33
C ASN A 64 -15.08 -20.76 5.20
N ASN A 65 -13.83 -20.27 5.37
CA ASN A 65 -13.17 -19.38 4.44
C ASN A 65 -13.90 -18.03 4.27
N GLU A 66 -14.52 -17.55 5.33
CA GLU A 66 -15.24 -16.28 5.39
C GLU A 66 -14.62 -15.34 6.42
N CYS A 67 -14.91 -14.06 6.30
CA CYS A 67 -14.49 -13.03 7.26
C CYS A 67 -15.53 -11.90 7.38
N LYS A 68 -15.57 -11.22 8.54
CA LYS A 68 -16.41 -10.02 8.78
C LYS A 68 -15.63 -8.72 8.59
N TRP A 69 -14.33 -8.80 8.52
CA TRP A 69 -13.44 -7.66 8.33
C TRP A 69 -12.17 -8.06 7.61
N GLY A 70 -11.59 -7.08 6.99
CA GLY A 70 -10.26 -7.18 6.42
C GLY A 70 -9.51 -5.86 6.61
N CYS A 71 -8.21 -5.87 6.36
CA CYS A 71 -7.33 -4.74 6.64
C CYS A 71 -6.21 -4.62 5.61
N ILE A 72 -5.93 -3.39 5.20
CA ILE A 72 -4.69 -3.01 4.53
C ILE A 72 -3.74 -2.54 5.63
N ASP A 73 -2.62 -3.24 5.84
CA ASP A 73 -1.61 -2.91 6.84
C ASP A 73 -0.50 -2.07 6.22
N VAL A 74 -0.57 -0.75 6.44
CA VAL A 74 0.37 0.23 5.90
C VAL A 74 1.47 0.49 6.93
N ASP A 75 2.57 -0.29 6.86
CA ASP A 75 3.74 -0.15 7.75
C ASP A 75 4.72 0.90 7.20
N GLN A 76 4.30 2.16 7.20
CA GLN A 76 5.11 3.32 6.85
C GLN A 76 5.17 4.29 8.02
N TYR A 77 6.31 4.97 8.19
CA TYR A 77 6.50 5.96 9.25
C TYR A 77 6.05 7.35 8.78
N ASN A 78 5.65 8.19 9.73
CA ASN A 78 5.27 9.59 9.50
C ASN A 78 4.12 9.79 8.50
N LEU A 79 3.13 8.90 8.54
CA LEU A 79 1.93 9.01 7.71
C LEU A 79 1.06 10.20 8.13
N ASP A 80 0.60 10.97 7.16
CA ASP A 80 -0.51 11.91 7.35
C ASP A 80 -1.85 11.16 7.26
N HIS A 81 -2.34 10.71 8.41
CA HIS A 81 -3.61 9.97 8.50
C HIS A 81 -4.80 10.79 8.00
N LEU A 82 -4.80 12.12 8.16
CA LEU A 82 -5.86 12.98 7.64
C LEU A 82 -5.87 13.01 6.11
N SER A 83 -4.69 13.04 5.48
CA SER A 83 -4.58 12.93 4.04
C SER A 83 -5.11 11.58 3.54
N ILE A 84 -4.76 10.48 4.21
CA ILE A 84 -5.29 9.15 3.89
C ILE A 84 -6.82 9.14 3.99
N MET A 85 -7.40 9.68 5.06
CA MET A 85 -8.86 9.76 5.26
C MET A 85 -9.53 10.59 4.16
N ARG A 86 -8.93 11.72 3.77
CA ARG A 86 -9.44 12.55 2.65
C ARG A 86 -9.43 11.78 1.33
N ASN A 87 -8.36 11.05 1.04
CA ASN A 87 -8.25 10.23 -0.17
C ASN A 87 -9.28 9.10 -0.18
N ILE A 88 -9.43 8.37 0.94
CA ILE A 88 -10.46 7.33 1.10
C ILE A 88 -11.85 7.90 0.81
N LYS A 89 -12.18 9.05 1.40
CA LYS A 89 -13.44 9.75 1.15
C LYS A 89 -13.58 10.20 -0.30
N GLY A 90 -12.51 10.73 -0.89
CA GLY A 90 -12.50 11.18 -2.29
C GLY A 90 -12.77 10.07 -3.30
N PHE A 91 -12.30 8.85 -3.02
CA PHE A 91 -12.59 7.67 -3.83
C PHE A 91 -13.93 7.00 -3.48
N GLY A 92 -14.59 7.42 -2.41
CA GLY A 92 -15.83 6.80 -1.93
C GLY A 92 -15.61 5.38 -1.37
N PHE A 93 -14.42 5.06 -0.87
CA PHE A 93 -14.14 3.74 -0.30
C PHE A 93 -14.67 3.63 1.14
N PRO A 94 -15.35 2.55 1.51
CA PRO A 94 -15.86 2.35 2.85
C PRO A 94 -14.77 1.81 3.79
N LEU A 95 -13.61 2.48 3.83
CA LEU A 95 -12.49 2.11 4.67
C LEU A 95 -12.42 3.00 5.92
N VAL A 96 -12.24 2.38 7.07
CA VAL A 96 -12.03 3.07 8.35
C VAL A 96 -10.55 3.08 8.68
N THR A 97 -9.98 4.26 8.84
CA THR A 97 -8.54 4.44 9.13
C THR A 97 -8.26 4.35 10.61
N PHE A 98 -7.34 3.47 10.99
CA PHE A 98 -6.80 3.37 12.34
C PHE A 98 -5.32 3.69 12.35
N ARG A 99 -4.84 4.29 13.43
CA ARG A 99 -3.43 4.41 13.72
C ARG A 99 -2.89 3.06 14.20
N SER A 100 -1.79 2.58 13.64
CA SER A 100 -1.07 1.41 14.14
C SER A 100 -0.15 1.78 15.32
N LYS A 101 0.38 0.79 16.04
CA LYS A 101 1.28 1.02 17.19
C LYS A 101 2.53 1.79 16.81
N SER A 102 3.10 1.53 15.64
CA SER A 102 4.31 2.17 15.11
C SER A 102 4.07 3.54 14.46
N GLY A 103 2.80 3.99 14.39
CA GLY A 103 2.44 5.25 13.70
C GLY A 103 2.08 5.07 12.23
N GLY A 104 2.10 3.84 11.70
CA GLY A 104 1.52 3.49 10.42
C GLY A 104 -0.01 3.51 10.45
N ALA A 105 -0.66 2.95 9.43
CA ALA A 105 -2.11 2.91 9.34
C ALA A 105 -2.63 1.48 9.08
N HIS A 106 -3.72 1.13 9.74
CA HIS A 106 -4.56 0.00 9.41
C HIS A 106 -5.85 0.53 8.78
N LEU A 107 -6.13 0.17 7.54
CA LEU A 107 -7.34 0.58 6.83
C LEU A 107 -8.29 -0.60 6.80
N PHE A 108 -9.32 -0.55 7.65
CA PHE A 108 -10.28 -1.65 7.79
C PHE A 108 -11.47 -1.50 6.86
N LEU A 109 -11.84 -2.59 6.20
CA LEU A 109 -13.13 -2.79 5.56
C LEU A 109 -13.96 -3.73 6.44
N PHE A 110 -15.14 -3.28 6.86
CA PHE A 110 -16.05 -4.06 7.70
C PHE A 110 -17.24 -4.55 6.89
N ALA A 111 -17.58 -5.82 7.07
CA ALA A 111 -18.81 -6.42 6.60
C ALA A 111 -19.78 -6.63 7.78
N LYS A 112 -21.08 -6.45 7.54
CA LYS A 112 -22.13 -6.68 8.56
C LYS A 112 -22.23 -8.16 8.94
N ASP A 113 -22.04 -9.04 7.94
CA ASP A 113 -22.09 -10.48 8.07
C ASP A 113 -20.81 -11.12 7.52
N PHE A 114 -20.61 -12.40 7.74
CA PHE A 114 -19.52 -13.15 7.15
C PHE A 114 -19.66 -13.18 5.62
N ILE A 115 -18.58 -12.84 4.92
CA ILE A 115 -18.46 -12.87 3.46
C ILE A 115 -17.25 -13.68 3.04
N PRO A 116 -17.18 -14.20 1.80
CA PRO A 116 -16.01 -14.93 1.33
C PRO A 116 -14.71 -14.12 1.50
N ALA A 117 -13.70 -14.72 2.12
CA ALA A 117 -12.39 -14.09 2.35
C ALA A 117 -11.74 -13.65 1.03
N ALA A 118 -11.96 -14.40 -0.06
CA ALA A 118 -11.49 -14.06 -1.40
C ALA A 118 -12.09 -12.73 -1.91
N LEU A 119 -13.39 -12.49 -1.67
CA LEU A 119 -14.04 -11.23 -2.02
C LEU A 119 -13.43 -10.06 -1.22
N MET A 120 -13.35 -10.20 0.10
CA MET A 120 -12.75 -9.19 0.98
C MET A 120 -11.33 -8.84 0.53
N GLN A 121 -10.47 -9.85 0.34
CA GLN A 121 -9.08 -9.66 -0.04
C GLN A 121 -8.95 -8.99 -1.41
N SER A 122 -9.75 -9.40 -2.40
CA SER A 122 -9.70 -8.83 -3.75
C SER A 122 -10.06 -7.34 -3.78
N LYS A 123 -11.11 -6.95 -3.02
CA LYS A 123 -11.51 -5.54 -2.91
C LYS A 123 -10.46 -4.70 -2.20
N LEU A 124 -9.90 -5.21 -1.09
CA LEU A 124 -8.84 -4.52 -0.37
C LEU A 124 -7.57 -4.34 -1.19
N LYS A 125 -7.15 -5.36 -1.97
CA LYS A 125 -6.00 -5.24 -2.90
C LYS A 125 -6.22 -4.12 -3.91
N ALA A 126 -7.37 -4.08 -4.54
CA ALA A 126 -7.69 -3.07 -5.55
C ALA A 126 -7.79 -1.65 -4.93
N MET A 127 -8.36 -1.52 -3.71
CA MET A 127 -8.37 -0.26 -2.98
C MET A 127 -6.96 0.18 -2.58
N ALA A 128 -6.12 -0.75 -2.09
CA ALA A 128 -4.73 -0.47 -1.74
C ALA A 128 -3.93 0.04 -2.94
N GLU A 129 -4.08 -0.59 -4.11
CA GLU A 129 -3.46 -0.13 -5.36
C GLU A 129 -3.89 1.29 -5.71
N THR A 130 -5.20 1.58 -5.63
CA THR A 130 -5.77 2.90 -5.94
C THR A 130 -5.29 3.98 -4.97
N LEU A 131 -5.15 3.65 -3.68
CA LEU A 131 -4.65 4.56 -2.64
C LEU A 131 -3.12 4.72 -2.66
N GLY A 132 -2.40 4.03 -3.54
CA GLY A 132 -0.94 4.05 -3.60
C GLY A 132 -0.25 3.13 -2.59
N PHE A 133 -0.99 2.22 -1.95
CA PHE A 133 -0.50 1.24 -0.97
C PHE A 133 -0.44 -0.19 -1.50
N GLY A 134 -0.32 -0.39 -2.82
CA GLY A 134 -0.35 -1.71 -3.47
C GLY A 134 0.72 -2.71 -3.00
N GLY A 135 1.76 -2.26 -2.29
CA GLY A 135 2.78 -3.11 -1.67
C GLY A 135 2.51 -3.49 -0.22
N SER A 136 1.39 -3.04 0.36
CA SER A 136 1.04 -3.30 1.76
C SER A 136 0.52 -4.72 1.96
N GLU A 137 0.67 -5.24 3.17
CA GLU A 137 0.07 -6.53 3.55
C GLU A 137 -1.46 -6.39 3.63
N ILE A 138 -2.16 -7.40 3.12
CA ILE A 138 -3.63 -7.46 3.16
C ILE A 138 -4.06 -8.60 4.06
N PHE A 139 -4.97 -8.33 4.99
CA PHE A 139 -5.63 -9.32 5.82
C PHE A 139 -7.11 -9.45 5.42
N PRO A 140 -7.65 -10.67 5.31
CA PRO A 140 -6.97 -11.96 5.48
C PRO A 140 -5.84 -12.16 4.45
N LYS A 141 -4.69 -12.74 4.89
CA LYS A 141 -3.59 -13.08 3.96
C LYS A 141 -3.95 -14.28 3.09
N GLN A 142 -4.67 -15.24 3.66
CA GLN A 142 -5.20 -16.42 2.98
C GLN A 142 -6.66 -16.17 2.58
N THR A 143 -7.04 -16.69 1.42
CA THR A 143 -8.44 -16.74 0.97
C THR A 143 -9.09 -18.08 1.29
N GLU A 144 -8.27 -19.10 1.57
CA GLU A 144 -8.66 -20.44 1.96
C GLU A 144 -7.73 -20.96 3.04
N ILE A 145 -8.26 -21.70 4.01
CA ILE A 145 -7.54 -22.47 5.01
C ILE A 145 -8.04 -23.91 4.99
N LEU A 146 -7.10 -24.84 5.10
CA LEU A 146 -7.38 -26.27 5.16
C LEU A 146 -7.32 -26.71 6.62
N VAL A 147 -8.47 -26.66 7.31
CA VAL A 147 -8.59 -26.98 8.73
C VAL A 147 -8.07 -28.39 9.05
N GLU A 148 -8.29 -29.34 8.15
CA GLU A 148 -7.82 -30.72 8.26
C GLU A 148 -6.29 -30.84 8.32
N ARG A 149 -5.56 -29.87 7.72
CA ARG A 149 -4.09 -29.76 7.79
C ARG A 149 -3.61 -28.96 8.99
N GLY A 150 -4.54 -28.44 9.78
CA GLY A 150 -4.23 -27.58 10.91
C GLY A 150 -3.92 -26.12 10.52
N ASP A 151 -4.32 -25.67 9.33
CA ASP A 151 -4.17 -24.27 8.94
C ASP A 151 -5.10 -23.39 9.78
N THR A 152 -4.61 -22.22 10.16
CA THR A 152 -5.39 -21.25 10.97
C THR A 152 -5.46 -19.86 10.34
N GLY A 153 -4.61 -19.58 9.38
CA GLY A 153 -4.43 -18.22 8.82
C GLY A 153 -3.52 -17.32 9.68
N ASN A 154 -3.35 -16.08 9.23
CA ASN A 154 -2.53 -15.07 9.90
C ASN A 154 -3.39 -14.12 10.71
N PHE A 155 -2.94 -13.75 11.90
CA PHE A 155 -3.63 -12.79 12.75
C PHE A 155 -3.16 -11.34 12.53
N LEU A 156 -4.02 -10.40 12.85
CA LEU A 156 -3.69 -8.98 13.01
C LEU A 156 -3.93 -8.59 14.46
N ASN A 157 -3.01 -7.83 15.04
CA ASN A 157 -3.21 -7.25 16.37
C ASN A 157 -4.33 -6.24 16.35
N LEU A 158 -5.33 -6.40 17.21
CA LEU A 158 -6.51 -5.54 17.26
C LEU A 158 -6.19 -4.11 17.72
N PRO A 159 -6.99 -3.13 17.31
CA PRO A 159 -6.98 -1.78 17.89
C PRO A 159 -7.55 -1.77 19.30
N TYR A 160 -7.46 -0.62 19.97
CA TYR A 160 -8.01 -0.36 21.32
C TYR A 160 -7.46 -1.28 22.43
N HIS A 161 -6.23 -1.77 22.32
CA HIS A 161 -5.56 -2.36 23.48
C HIS A 161 -5.35 -1.29 24.56
N GLY A 162 -6.00 -1.46 25.71
CA GLY A 162 -6.10 -0.42 26.74
C GLY A 162 -7.22 0.61 26.49
N GLY A 163 -8.18 0.28 25.63
CA GLY A 163 -9.31 1.15 25.31
C GLY A 163 -8.84 2.45 24.64
N THR A 164 -9.42 3.58 25.04
CA THR A 164 -9.09 4.91 24.51
C THR A 164 -7.71 5.41 24.93
N ARG A 165 -7.04 4.77 25.88
CA ARG A 165 -5.68 5.11 26.31
C ARG A 165 -4.61 4.45 25.42
N GLY A 166 -5.00 3.51 24.57
CA GLY A 166 -4.11 2.79 23.70
C GLY A 166 -3.55 3.64 22.56
N LEU A 167 -2.46 3.16 21.93
CA LEU A 167 -1.83 3.81 20.77
C LEU A 167 -2.50 3.46 19.44
N ARG A 168 -3.41 2.48 19.44
CA ARG A 168 -4.14 1.99 18.26
C ARG A 168 -5.60 2.40 18.39
N TYR A 169 -6.02 3.35 17.59
CA TYR A 169 -7.38 3.91 17.60
C TYR A 169 -7.77 4.39 16.21
N THR A 170 -9.07 4.53 15.96
CA THR A 170 -9.56 5.23 14.77
C THR A 170 -9.68 6.73 15.05
N PHE A 171 -9.90 7.49 13.98
CA PHE A 171 -9.97 8.95 14.03
C PHE A 171 -11.42 9.42 13.87
N LYS A 172 -11.75 10.53 14.54
CA LYS A 172 -12.92 11.34 14.19
C LYS A 172 -12.65 12.11 12.90
N ALA A 173 -13.69 12.68 12.30
CA ALA A 173 -13.59 13.45 11.06
C ALA A 173 -12.56 14.60 11.12
N GLY A 174 -12.34 15.19 12.30
CA GLY A 174 -11.34 16.23 12.54
C GLY A 174 -9.92 15.74 12.80
N GLY A 175 -9.69 14.43 12.84
CA GLY A 175 -8.37 13.84 13.08
C GLY A 175 -8.04 13.52 14.53
N GLU A 176 -8.93 13.83 15.46
CA GLU A 176 -8.74 13.44 16.86
C GLU A 176 -8.98 11.94 17.05
N ALA A 177 -8.33 11.36 18.05
CA ALA A 177 -8.57 9.98 18.44
C ALA A 177 -10.05 9.76 18.81
N ALA A 178 -10.67 8.75 18.21
CA ALA A 178 -12.04 8.36 18.54
C ALA A 178 -12.04 7.46 19.79
N SER A 179 -13.00 7.68 20.69
CA SER A 179 -13.29 6.73 21.78
C SER A 179 -13.83 5.41 21.22
N LEU A 180 -13.88 4.39 22.06
CA LEU A 180 -14.45 3.10 21.70
C LEU A 180 -15.94 3.23 21.31
N GLU A 181 -16.71 4.05 22.00
CA GLU A 181 -18.11 4.34 21.70
C GLU A 181 -18.25 5.08 20.36
N SER A 182 -17.37 6.05 20.10
CA SER A 182 -17.34 6.75 18.82
C SER A 182 -16.99 5.79 17.68
N PHE A 183 -16.09 4.84 17.91
CA PHE A 183 -15.78 3.78 16.92
C PHE A 183 -17.00 2.91 16.62
N TYR A 184 -17.79 2.55 17.63
CA TYR A 184 -19.01 1.77 17.38
C TYR A 184 -20.00 2.51 16.47
N SER A 185 -20.13 3.82 16.64
CA SER A 185 -20.95 4.64 15.75
C SER A 185 -20.39 4.71 14.34
N ILE A 186 -19.07 4.85 14.21
CA ILE A 186 -18.38 4.80 12.91
C ILE A 186 -18.59 3.42 12.23
N TYR A 187 -18.46 2.33 12.97
CA TYR A 187 -18.73 1.00 12.44
C TYR A 187 -20.16 0.86 11.94
N ASP A 188 -21.15 1.28 12.71
CA ASP A 188 -22.56 1.20 12.34
C ASP A 188 -22.87 1.97 11.04
N GLU A 189 -22.16 3.09 10.81
CA GLU A 189 -22.29 3.90 9.60
C GLU A 189 -21.56 3.27 8.39
N TRP A 190 -20.36 2.69 8.60
CA TRP A 190 -19.44 2.31 7.52
C TRP A 190 -19.44 0.81 7.20
N ALA A 191 -19.97 -0.05 8.06
CA ALA A 191 -20.06 -1.49 7.78
C ALA A 191 -21.01 -1.76 6.61
N GLN A 192 -20.54 -2.58 5.67
CA GLN A 192 -21.20 -2.84 4.39
C GLN A 192 -21.87 -4.21 4.40
N THR A 193 -22.95 -4.38 3.62
CA THR A 193 -23.44 -5.73 3.29
C THR A 193 -22.56 -6.37 2.22
N LYS A 194 -22.71 -7.68 2.01
CA LYS A 194 -21.98 -8.39 0.95
C LYS A 194 -22.22 -7.75 -0.41
N GLU A 195 -23.48 -7.46 -0.73
CA GLU A 195 -23.90 -6.85 -1.99
C GLU A 195 -23.30 -5.45 -2.18
N GLN A 196 -23.22 -4.67 -1.11
CA GLN A 196 -22.57 -3.36 -1.14
C GLN A 196 -21.08 -3.50 -1.43
N ILE A 197 -20.39 -4.48 -0.81
CA ILE A 197 -18.98 -4.74 -1.08
C ILE A 197 -18.77 -5.23 -2.52
N GLU A 198 -19.62 -6.12 -3.02
CA GLU A 198 -19.58 -6.59 -4.41
C GLU A 198 -19.77 -5.42 -5.39
N ALA A 199 -20.70 -4.51 -5.09
CA ALA A 199 -21.04 -3.36 -5.92
C ALA A 199 -19.97 -2.25 -5.92
N ILE A 200 -18.95 -2.28 -5.03
CA ILE A 200 -17.87 -1.29 -5.04
C ILE A 200 -17.15 -1.36 -6.38
N VAL A 201 -17.34 -0.35 -7.21
CA VAL A 201 -16.62 -0.17 -8.47
C VAL A 201 -15.34 0.56 -8.17
N ILE A 202 -14.24 -0.16 -8.16
CA ILE A 202 -12.92 0.43 -8.10
C ILE A 202 -12.55 0.75 -9.54
N LYS A 203 -12.79 1.99 -9.95
CA LYS A 203 -12.25 2.47 -11.21
C LYS A 203 -10.73 2.32 -11.08
N LYS A 204 -10.16 1.37 -11.82
CA LYS A 204 -8.73 1.48 -12.12
C LYS A 204 -8.64 2.86 -12.74
N THR A 205 -8.08 3.80 -12.03
CA THR A 205 -7.58 5.01 -12.66
C THR A 205 -6.67 4.44 -13.72
N GLU A 206 -7.05 4.56 -15.00
CA GLU A 206 -6.06 4.45 -16.06
C GLU A 206 -5.05 5.50 -15.65
N VAL A 207 -3.95 5.03 -15.10
CA VAL A 207 -2.80 5.87 -14.83
C VAL A 207 -2.39 6.26 -16.24
N VAL A 208 -2.87 7.42 -16.68
CA VAL A 208 -2.29 8.05 -17.86
C VAL A 208 -0.84 8.22 -17.45
N GLU A 209 -0.01 7.29 -17.93
CA GLU A 209 1.42 7.31 -17.61
C GLU A 209 1.92 8.65 -18.12
N ALA A 210 2.17 9.59 -17.21
CA ALA A 210 2.72 10.90 -17.54
C ALA A 210 4.02 10.74 -18.34
N PHE A 211 4.73 9.65 -18.04
CA PHE A 211 5.97 9.20 -18.66
C PHE A 211 5.76 7.79 -19.22
N GLN A 212 5.22 7.71 -20.44
CA GLN A 212 4.88 6.44 -21.08
C GLN A 212 6.13 5.55 -21.22
N ASP A 213 6.01 4.28 -20.78
CA ASP A 213 7.12 3.33 -20.71
C ASP A 213 8.35 3.82 -19.92
N GLY A 214 8.18 4.86 -19.13
CA GLY A 214 9.19 5.44 -18.27
C GLY A 214 9.27 4.78 -16.89
N PRO A 215 10.23 5.22 -16.05
CA PRO A 215 10.41 4.70 -14.72
C PRO A 215 9.12 4.84 -13.87
N PRO A 216 8.66 3.76 -13.20
CA PRO A 216 7.43 3.80 -12.40
C PRO A 216 7.45 4.85 -11.28
N CYS A 217 8.64 5.18 -10.76
CA CYS A 217 8.82 6.21 -9.74
C CYS A 217 8.46 7.61 -10.25
N LEU A 218 8.78 7.95 -11.51
CA LEU A 218 8.40 9.22 -12.10
C LEU A 218 6.90 9.33 -12.28
N ASN A 219 6.25 8.27 -12.79
CA ASN A 219 4.80 8.23 -12.94
C ASN A 219 4.07 8.35 -11.58
N LYS A 220 4.60 7.71 -10.54
CA LYS A 220 4.02 7.80 -9.20
C LYS A 220 4.15 9.21 -8.61
N LEU A 221 5.34 9.81 -8.71
CA LEU A 221 5.59 11.13 -8.15
C LEU A 221 4.88 12.25 -8.92
N ALA A 222 4.67 12.09 -10.23
CA ALA A 222 3.93 13.06 -11.03
C ALA A 222 2.44 13.19 -10.60
N GLN A 223 1.85 12.12 -10.03
CA GLN A 223 0.48 12.16 -9.53
C GLN A 223 0.31 13.11 -8.34
N ASP A 224 1.33 13.19 -7.48
CA ASP A 224 1.32 14.03 -6.26
C ASP A 224 1.95 15.41 -6.51
N GLY A 225 2.64 15.60 -7.63
CA GLY A 225 3.51 16.74 -7.91
C GLY A 225 4.81 16.70 -7.10
N PHE A 226 5.80 17.48 -7.53
CA PHE A 226 7.12 17.55 -6.87
C PHE A 226 7.23 18.85 -6.05
N GLY A 227 7.25 18.70 -4.73
CA GLY A 227 7.34 19.83 -3.81
C GLY A 227 8.75 20.40 -3.64
N GLU A 228 8.86 21.50 -2.88
CA GLU A 228 10.13 22.14 -2.54
C GLU A 228 11.15 21.16 -1.96
N GLY A 229 12.43 21.39 -2.24
CA GLY A 229 13.53 20.52 -1.83
C GLY A 229 13.76 19.30 -2.73
N SER A 230 12.75 18.88 -3.51
CA SER A 230 12.86 17.72 -4.41
C SER A 230 12.81 18.05 -5.90
N ARG A 231 12.37 19.25 -6.26
CA ARG A 231 12.06 19.68 -7.64
C ARG A 231 13.24 19.57 -8.61
N ASN A 232 14.43 20.02 -8.21
CA ASN A 232 15.61 20.04 -9.10
C ASN A 232 16.01 18.61 -9.50
N ASN A 233 16.10 17.70 -8.52
CA ASN A 233 16.43 16.29 -8.80
C ASN A 233 15.29 15.57 -9.54
N ALA A 234 14.04 15.90 -9.23
CA ALA A 234 12.88 15.38 -9.96
C ALA A 234 12.93 15.78 -11.44
N LEU A 235 13.08 17.10 -11.72
CA LEU A 235 13.14 17.60 -13.09
C LEU A 235 14.37 17.09 -13.85
N PHE A 236 15.49 16.85 -13.16
CA PHE A 236 16.65 16.18 -13.75
C PHE A 236 16.29 14.78 -14.27
N ASN A 237 15.59 13.96 -13.48
CA ASN A 237 15.18 12.63 -13.90
C ASN A 237 14.10 12.66 -14.98
N VAL A 238 13.19 13.64 -14.98
CA VAL A 238 12.25 13.89 -16.06
C VAL A 238 12.99 14.25 -17.35
N ALA A 239 14.03 15.08 -17.28
CA ALA A 239 14.86 15.44 -18.41
C ALA A 239 15.62 14.23 -19.01
N VAL A 240 16.15 13.36 -18.15
CA VAL A 240 16.78 12.09 -18.61
C VAL A 240 15.76 11.22 -19.34
N TYR A 241 14.53 11.11 -18.83
CA TYR A 241 13.46 10.39 -19.50
C TYR A 241 13.18 10.98 -20.90
N HIS A 242 12.90 12.27 -20.99
CA HIS A 242 12.57 12.92 -22.27
C HIS A 242 13.72 12.86 -23.28
N LYS A 243 14.96 12.95 -22.84
CA LYS A 243 16.13 12.81 -23.69
C LYS A 243 16.19 11.41 -24.36
N GLN A 244 15.66 10.38 -23.70
CA GLN A 244 15.56 9.02 -24.23
C GLN A 244 14.28 8.80 -25.04
N ALA A 245 13.14 9.30 -24.55
CA ALA A 245 11.82 9.04 -25.13
C ALA A 245 11.45 10.00 -26.28
N SER A 246 11.98 11.21 -26.30
CA SER A 246 11.64 12.28 -27.25
C SER A 246 12.87 13.13 -27.58
N PRO A 247 13.93 12.56 -28.15
CA PRO A 247 15.25 13.21 -28.32
C PRO A 247 15.19 14.52 -29.12
N ASP A 248 14.25 14.64 -30.05
CA ASP A 248 14.17 15.80 -30.95
C ASP A 248 13.61 17.07 -30.28
N ASN A 249 12.80 16.91 -29.19
CA ASN A 249 12.13 18.03 -28.52
C ASN A 249 12.13 17.89 -26.98
N TRP A 250 13.11 17.17 -26.44
CA TRP A 250 13.17 16.87 -25.00
C TRP A 250 13.25 18.12 -24.11
N GLU A 251 13.92 19.20 -24.57
CA GLU A 251 14.06 20.43 -23.81
C GLU A 251 12.71 21.14 -23.62
N ASP A 252 11.90 21.23 -24.69
CA ASP A 252 10.57 21.83 -24.64
C ASP A 252 9.66 21.04 -23.72
N ARG A 253 9.71 19.70 -23.81
CA ARG A 253 8.96 18.81 -22.91
C ARG A 253 9.32 18.98 -21.45
N VAL A 254 10.59 19.16 -21.14
CA VAL A 254 11.04 19.44 -19.77
C VAL A 254 10.51 20.78 -19.25
N MET A 255 10.45 21.82 -20.10
CA MET A 255 9.86 23.11 -19.73
C MET A 255 8.37 23.00 -19.45
N GLU A 256 7.62 22.26 -20.27
CA GLU A 256 6.20 21.98 -20.06
C GLU A 256 5.98 21.23 -18.72
N ASP A 257 6.77 20.18 -18.47
CA ASP A 257 6.66 19.36 -17.28
C ASP A 257 7.11 20.09 -16.00
N ASN A 258 8.03 21.04 -16.10
CA ASN A 258 8.35 21.94 -15.00
C ASN A 258 7.09 22.70 -14.53
N SER A 259 6.33 23.24 -15.47
CA SER A 259 5.11 23.99 -15.15
C SER A 259 3.98 23.09 -14.66
N LYS A 260 3.94 21.85 -15.13
CA LYS A 260 2.88 20.89 -14.86
C LYS A 260 3.06 20.13 -13.54
N TRP A 261 4.28 19.73 -13.22
CA TRP A 261 4.57 18.79 -12.15
C TRP A 261 5.33 19.39 -10.97
N MET A 262 6.12 20.48 -11.16
CA MET A 262 6.88 21.10 -10.07
C MET A 262 6.01 22.12 -9.32
N ASN A 263 6.01 22.05 -7.98
CA ASN A 263 5.18 22.94 -7.16
C ASN A 263 6.02 23.62 -6.04
N PRO A 264 6.26 24.96 -6.13
CA PRO A 264 6.09 25.80 -7.30
C PRO A 264 7.06 25.43 -8.43
N PRO A 265 6.80 25.80 -9.70
CA PRO A 265 7.74 25.57 -10.80
C PRO A 265 9.13 26.14 -10.52
N LEU A 266 10.17 25.48 -11.05
CA LEU A 266 11.52 26.06 -11.06
C LEU A 266 11.57 27.28 -11.98
N SER A 267 12.39 28.27 -11.65
CA SER A 267 12.60 29.44 -12.48
C SER A 267 13.21 29.07 -13.84
N PHE A 268 13.00 29.90 -14.84
CA PHE A 268 13.57 29.71 -16.17
C PHE A 268 15.10 29.53 -16.14
N GLN A 269 15.79 30.27 -15.27
CA GLN A 269 17.25 30.16 -15.15
C GLN A 269 17.69 28.81 -14.58
N GLU A 270 16.98 28.28 -13.55
CA GLU A 270 17.25 26.97 -12.97
C GLU A 270 17.01 25.87 -14.01
N VAL A 271 15.90 25.93 -14.75
CA VAL A 271 15.61 24.97 -15.82
C VAL A 271 16.67 25.01 -16.89
N LYS A 272 17.09 26.19 -17.35
CA LYS A 272 18.12 26.36 -18.37
C LYS A 272 19.49 25.79 -17.94
N GLN A 273 19.86 25.97 -16.66
CA GLN A 273 21.08 25.38 -16.11
C GLN A 273 20.99 23.86 -16.07
N LEU A 274 19.83 23.31 -15.69
CA LEU A 274 19.56 21.87 -15.66
C LEU A 274 19.65 21.28 -17.06
N LEU A 275 18.99 21.88 -18.06
CA LEU A 275 19.04 21.46 -19.45
C LEU A 275 20.47 21.46 -19.98
N GLY A 276 21.24 22.52 -19.70
CA GLY A 276 22.66 22.62 -20.08
C GLY A 276 23.52 21.54 -19.42
N SER A 277 23.14 21.06 -18.22
CA SER A 277 23.81 19.95 -17.54
C SER A 277 23.46 18.60 -18.16
N VAL A 278 22.16 18.33 -18.38
CA VAL A 278 21.66 17.07 -18.97
C VAL A 278 22.09 16.92 -20.45
N GLY A 279 22.23 18.05 -21.15
CA GLY A 279 22.70 18.08 -22.57
C GLY A 279 24.13 17.59 -22.74
N LYS A 280 24.98 17.65 -21.71
CA LYS A 280 26.38 17.18 -21.78
C LYS A 280 26.47 15.65 -21.88
N ARG A 281 27.53 15.13 -22.52
CA ARG A 281 27.82 13.70 -22.57
C ARG A 281 28.01 13.15 -21.16
N GLY A 282 27.36 12.01 -20.84
CA GLY A 282 27.47 11.31 -19.55
C GLY A 282 26.38 11.66 -18.52
N TYR A 283 25.48 12.61 -18.82
CA TYR A 283 24.31 12.93 -17.98
C TYR A 283 23.03 12.32 -18.55
N ASP A 284 23.06 11.04 -18.87
CA ASP A 284 21.99 10.24 -19.45
C ASP A 284 21.47 9.13 -18.52
N LYS A 285 21.94 9.15 -17.25
CA LYS A 285 21.55 8.18 -16.22
C LYS A 285 20.66 8.81 -15.15
N TYR A 286 19.59 8.10 -14.79
CA TYR A 286 18.72 8.49 -13.68
C TYR A 286 19.45 8.51 -12.35
N ARG A 287 19.13 9.47 -11.49
CA ARG A 287 19.64 9.60 -10.13
C ARG A 287 18.78 8.81 -9.14
N CYS A 288 18.72 7.49 -9.33
CA CYS A 288 17.82 6.60 -8.58
C CYS A 288 18.08 6.55 -7.08
N LYS A 289 19.30 6.90 -6.62
CA LYS A 289 19.69 6.87 -5.20
C LYS A 289 19.38 8.17 -4.44
N GLU A 290 18.94 9.21 -5.13
CA GLU A 290 18.64 10.51 -4.56
C GLU A 290 17.14 10.69 -4.34
N GLN A 291 16.77 11.52 -3.34
CA GLN A 291 15.38 11.93 -3.12
C GLN A 291 14.91 12.84 -4.27
N PRO A 292 13.63 12.76 -4.66
CA PRO A 292 12.54 11.93 -4.14
C PRO A 292 12.49 10.51 -4.73
N ILE A 293 13.32 10.21 -5.74
CA ILE A 293 13.25 8.99 -6.55
C ILE A 293 13.44 7.72 -5.69
N CYS A 294 14.47 7.72 -4.82
CA CYS A 294 14.79 6.53 -4.01
C CYS A 294 13.65 6.12 -3.07
N GLY A 295 12.85 7.08 -2.59
CA GLY A 295 11.74 6.82 -1.67
C GLY A 295 10.57 6.03 -2.27
N VAL A 296 10.45 6.03 -3.61
CA VAL A 296 9.35 5.36 -4.33
C VAL A 296 9.84 4.40 -5.42
N CYS A 297 11.12 4.09 -5.40
CA CYS A 297 11.75 3.25 -6.43
C CYS A 297 11.23 1.81 -6.39
N ASN A 298 10.83 1.30 -7.57
CA ASN A 298 10.54 -0.12 -7.79
C ASN A 298 11.44 -0.63 -8.92
N ALA A 299 12.63 -1.11 -8.55
CA ALA A 299 13.64 -1.53 -9.51
C ALA A 299 13.17 -2.72 -10.37
N ALA A 300 12.42 -3.67 -9.80
CA ALA A 300 11.91 -4.83 -10.56
C ALA A 300 10.96 -4.38 -11.68
N LYS A 301 9.98 -3.52 -11.36
CA LYS A 301 9.04 -2.98 -12.35
C LYS A 301 9.74 -2.01 -13.31
N CYS A 302 10.79 -1.29 -12.89
CA CYS A 302 11.53 -0.38 -13.74
C CYS A 302 12.27 -1.09 -14.88
N ARG A 303 12.81 -2.29 -14.63
CA ARG A 303 13.50 -3.11 -15.63
C ARG A 303 12.60 -3.61 -16.76
N THR A 304 11.28 -3.64 -16.55
CA THR A 304 10.31 -4.04 -17.59
C THR A 304 9.85 -2.87 -18.47
N LYS A 305 10.32 -1.66 -18.20
CA LYS A 305 9.92 -0.45 -18.90
C LYS A 305 11.01 -0.04 -19.91
N LYS A 306 10.63 0.25 -21.16
CA LYS A 306 11.54 0.59 -22.27
C LYS A 306 12.55 1.69 -21.91
N PHE A 307 12.10 2.72 -21.20
CA PHE A 307 12.95 3.82 -20.73
C PHE A 307 13.29 3.69 -19.23
N GLY A 308 13.19 2.48 -18.70
CA GLY A 308 13.59 2.16 -17.32
C GLY A 308 15.07 1.82 -17.22
N VAL A 309 15.55 1.70 -15.97
CA VAL A 309 16.95 1.32 -15.72
C VAL A 309 17.11 -0.20 -15.87
N GLY A 310 18.03 -0.62 -16.75
CA GLY A 310 18.35 -2.04 -16.96
C GLY A 310 17.30 -2.79 -17.79
N PHE A 311 16.58 -2.08 -18.64
CA PHE A 311 15.76 -2.71 -19.68
C PHE A 311 16.69 -3.45 -20.68
N GLU A 312 16.47 -4.74 -20.81
CA GLU A 312 17.09 -5.57 -21.84
C GLU A 312 16.01 -5.92 -22.86
N GLU A 313 16.19 -5.48 -24.11
CA GLU A 313 15.32 -5.88 -25.21
C GLU A 313 15.59 -7.38 -25.44
N GLU A 314 14.62 -8.26 -25.19
CA GLU A 314 14.70 -9.64 -25.63
C GLU A 314 14.84 -9.62 -27.15
N GLN A 315 16.02 -9.99 -27.65
CA GLN A 315 16.22 -10.21 -29.08
C GLN A 315 15.28 -11.36 -29.48
N MET A 316 14.16 -11.03 -30.11
CA MET A 316 13.36 -12.04 -30.79
C MET A 316 14.28 -12.74 -31.80
N PRO A 317 14.40 -14.07 -31.77
CA PRO A 317 15.19 -14.77 -32.78
C PRO A 317 14.62 -14.41 -34.14
N GLU A 318 15.52 -13.96 -35.04
CA GLU A 318 15.14 -13.63 -36.41
C GLU A 318 14.40 -14.80 -37.04
N LEU A 319 13.28 -14.51 -37.69
CA LEU A 319 12.38 -15.50 -38.32
C LEU A 319 13.11 -16.40 -39.35
N ASP A 320 14.29 -16.00 -39.80
CA ASP A 320 15.14 -16.75 -40.80
C ASP A 320 15.78 -18.02 -40.23
N THR A 321 15.80 -18.21 -38.91
CA THR A 321 16.34 -19.46 -38.33
C THR A 321 15.31 -20.60 -38.27
N LEU A 322 14.01 -20.30 -38.40
CA LEU A 322 12.94 -21.31 -38.36
C LEU A 322 12.71 -22.02 -39.71
N THR A 323 13.17 -21.44 -40.84
CA THR A 323 13.01 -22.04 -42.16
C THR A 323 14.10 -23.09 -42.53
N LYS A 324 15.13 -23.26 -41.71
CA LYS A 324 16.20 -24.25 -41.96
C LYS A 324 15.99 -25.61 -41.31
N ILE A 325 14.94 -25.81 -40.54
CA ILE A 325 14.67 -27.09 -39.83
C ILE A 325 13.70 -28.00 -40.59
N THR A 326 13.07 -27.55 -41.70
CA THR A 326 12.05 -28.33 -42.41
C THR A 326 12.49 -28.86 -43.76
N SER A 327 13.76 -28.92 -44.08
CA SER A 327 14.26 -29.50 -45.34
C SER A 327 15.28 -30.62 -45.13
N ASN A 328 14.83 -31.73 -44.53
CA ASN A 328 15.43 -33.05 -44.79
C ASN A 328 14.30 -34.04 -45.08
N PRO A 329 14.13 -34.49 -46.32
CA PRO A 329 13.25 -35.63 -46.63
C PRO A 329 13.93 -36.97 -46.28
N PRO A 330 13.17 -38.06 -46.17
CA PRO A 330 13.56 -39.36 -45.66
C PRO A 330 14.60 -40.08 -46.45
#